data_2291b58aa510d56520e09a212af76a69
#
_entry.id   2291b58aa510d56520e09a212af76a69
#
_cell.length_a   1.000
_cell.length_b   1.000
_cell.length_c   1.000
_cell.angle_alpha   90.00
_cell.angle_beta   90.00
_cell.angle_gamma   90.00
#
_symmetry.space_group_name_H-M   'P 1'
#
loop_
_entity.id
_entity.type
_entity.pdbx_description
1 polymer ?
#
loop_
_entity_poly.entity_id
_entity_poly.type
_entity_poly.pdbx_seq_one_letter_code
_entity_poly.pdbx_strand_id
1 'polypeptide(L)'
;MANGVAELGRVDFVLANAGVIPATDEDLNDVACYVDAVDVLLNGVYYTIEAALPHLVEHGDGGAIVITSSTAGLNALCPRYSVRSHGLAGYQAAKHGVVGLMRYYASSLAEKNIRVNTVHPTGVATPMLMNDYVERYFGEHPEALPALQNLLPVEMIDAADISEAMIYLCGQSGRYITGICLPVDAGLGVRK
;
A
#
# COMPACT_ATOMS: atom_id res chain seq x y z
N MET A 1 -0.05 16.03 -12.02
CA MET A 1 -1.46 16.37 -11.69
C MET A 1 -2.05 17.38 -12.65
N ALA A 2 -1.51 18.60 -12.79
CA ALA A 2 -2.10 19.67 -13.61
C ALA A 2 -2.46 19.26 -15.06
N ASN A 3 -1.59 18.55 -15.77
CA ASN A 3 -1.87 18.12 -17.15
C ASN A 3 -3.06 17.12 -17.20
N GLY A 4 -3.14 16.18 -16.25
CA GLY A 4 -4.27 15.25 -16.21
C GLY A 4 -5.59 15.95 -15.90
N VAL A 5 -5.58 16.94 -15.00
CA VAL A 5 -6.79 17.75 -14.71
C VAL A 5 -7.21 18.58 -15.92
N ALA A 6 -6.24 19.14 -16.66
CA ALA A 6 -6.54 19.90 -17.86
C ALA A 6 -7.20 19.05 -18.97
N GLU A 7 -6.88 17.75 -19.03
CA GLU A 7 -7.46 16.82 -20.01
C GLU A 7 -8.79 16.21 -19.53
N LEU A 8 -8.88 15.84 -18.25
CA LEU A 8 -10.02 15.08 -17.69
C LEU A 8 -11.08 15.99 -17.05
N GLY A 9 -10.76 17.24 -16.78
CA GLY A 9 -11.66 18.25 -16.22
C GLY A 9 -11.73 18.24 -14.68
N ARG A 10 -11.62 17.09 -14.01
CA ARG A 10 -11.67 16.98 -12.54
C ARG A 10 -11.01 15.71 -11.99
N VAL A 11 -10.80 15.68 -10.71
CA VAL A 11 -10.34 14.51 -9.96
C VAL A 11 -11.38 14.20 -8.89
N ASP A 12 -11.91 12.97 -8.88
CA ASP A 12 -12.87 12.46 -7.89
C ASP A 12 -12.24 11.42 -6.97
N PHE A 13 -11.25 10.67 -7.51
CA PHE A 13 -10.59 9.58 -6.78
C PHE A 13 -9.08 9.69 -6.91
N VAL A 14 -8.40 9.38 -5.81
CA VAL A 14 -6.93 9.29 -5.76
C VAL A 14 -6.54 7.89 -5.29
N LEU A 15 -5.81 7.18 -6.13
CA LEU A 15 -5.23 5.88 -5.79
C LEU A 15 -3.73 6.06 -5.58
N ALA A 16 -3.32 6.25 -4.32
CA ALA A 16 -1.90 6.33 -3.95
C ALA A 16 -1.31 4.92 -3.88
N ASN A 17 -1.05 4.36 -5.06
CA ASN A 17 -0.70 2.95 -5.25
C ASN A 17 0.77 2.72 -5.57
N ALA A 18 1.50 3.71 -6.09
CA ALA A 18 2.90 3.54 -6.48
C ALA A 18 3.74 3.00 -5.32
N GLY A 19 4.59 2.03 -5.62
CA GLY A 19 5.42 1.41 -4.59
C GLY A 19 6.50 0.52 -5.18
N VAL A 20 7.48 0.21 -4.34
CA VAL A 20 8.60 -0.68 -4.66
C VAL A 20 8.79 -1.69 -3.52
N ILE A 21 9.39 -2.83 -3.83
CA ILE A 21 10.06 -3.67 -2.83
C ILE A 21 11.53 -3.29 -2.86
N PRO A 22 12.08 -2.77 -1.75
CA PRO A 22 13.46 -2.28 -1.72
C PRO A 22 14.51 -3.39 -1.85
N ALA A 23 14.10 -4.62 -1.95
CA ALA A 23 14.93 -5.81 -1.99
C ALA A 23 15.54 -6.10 -3.37
N THR A 24 15.53 -5.17 -4.30
CA THR A 24 16.01 -5.41 -5.67
C THR A 24 17.49 -5.10 -5.89
N ASP A 25 18.20 -4.56 -4.90
CA ASP A 25 19.62 -4.24 -5.00
C ASP A 25 20.50 -5.29 -4.33
N GLU A 26 21.68 -5.49 -4.88
CA GLU A 26 22.66 -6.51 -4.44
C GLU A 26 23.16 -6.30 -3.00
N ASP A 27 22.99 -5.10 -2.45
CA ASP A 27 23.38 -4.77 -1.08
C ASP A 27 22.18 -4.42 -0.18
N LEU A 28 21.44 -5.46 0.25
CA LEU A 28 20.33 -5.35 1.20
C LEU A 28 20.72 -4.76 2.57
N ASN A 29 22.02 -4.59 2.84
CA ASN A 29 22.55 -4.05 4.08
C ASN A 29 22.87 -2.56 4.00
N ASP A 30 22.67 -1.90 2.86
CA ASP A 30 22.87 -0.46 2.73
C ASP A 30 21.70 0.30 3.40
N VAL A 31 22.05 1.25 4.26
CA VAL A 31 21.09 2.17 4.89
C VAL A 31 20.32 2.99 3.85
N ALA A 32 20.88 3.26 2.69
CA ALA A 32 20.21 3.93 1.59
C ALA A 32 18.92 3.21 1.19
N CYS A 33 18.87 1.87 1.21
CA CYS A 33 17.68 1.09 0.92
C CYS A 33 16.51 1.41 1.88
N TYR A 34 16.80 1.74 3.14
CA TYR A 34 15.78 2.20 4.09
C TYR A 34 15.22 3.56 3.67
N VAL A 35 16.11 4.50 3.33
CA VAL A 35 15.73 5.88 2.94
C VAL A 35 14.88 5.84 1.68
N ASP A 36 15.32 5.12 0.65
CA ASP A 36 14.60 4.97 -0.63
C ASP A 36 13.21 4.35 -0.44
N ALA A 37 13.12 3.33 0.41
CA ALA A 37 11.83 2.72 0.75
C ALA A 37 10.88 3.74 1.38
N VAL A 38 11.35 4.54 2.33
CA VAL A 38 10.54 5.57 2.99
C VAL A 38 10.17 6.68 2.02
N ASP A 39 11.10 7.11 1.17
CA ASP A 39 10.85 8.18 0.21
C ASP A 39 9.77 7.78 -0.82
N VAL A 40 9.83 6.58 -1.36
CA VAL A 40 8.82 6.13 -2.34
C VAL A 40 7.50 5.79 -1.64
N LEU A 41 7.54 4.98 -0.57
CA LEU A 41 6.36 4.31 -0.02
C LEU A 41 5.59 5.17 0.99
N LEU A 42 6.23 6.16 1.62
CA LEU A 42 5.61 7.06 2.58
C LEU A 42 5.54 8.49 2.04
N ASN A 43 6.68 9.09 1.71
CA ASN A 43 6.72 10.47 1.23
C ASN A 43 6.03 10.60 -0.13
N GLY A 44 6.20 9.62 -1.04
CA GLY A 44 5.52 9.57 -2.33
C GLY A 44 3.98 9.52 -2.19
N VAL A 45 3.46 8.77 -1.21
CA VAL A 45 2.02 8.75 -0.90
C VAL A 45 1.56 10.13 -0.41
N TYR A 46 2.30 10.72 0.54
CA TYR A 46 2.01 12.07 1.03
C TYR A 46 1.97 13.08 -0.12
N TYR A 47 3.00 13.13 -0.96
CA TYR A 47 3.04 14.06 -2.09
C TYR A 47 1.93 13.82 -3.12
N THR A 48 1.54 12.56 -3.34
CA THR A 48 0.42 12.23 -4.23
C THR A 48 -0.88 12.81 -3.71
N ILE A 49 -1.15 12.66 -2.42
CA ILE A 49 -2.36 13.20 -1.78
C ILE A 49 -2.33 14.73 -1.83
N GLU A 50 -1.26 15.38 -1.37
CA GLU A 50 -1.16 16.84 -1.33
C GLU A 50 -1.29 17.48 -2.72
N ALA A 51 -0.72 16.84 -3.76
CA ALA A 51 -0.85 17.33 -5.13
C ALA A 51 -2.28 17.19 -5.69
N ALA A 52 -3.08 16.27 -5.17
CA ALA A 52 -4.46 16.03 -5.61
C ALA A 52 -5.50 16.82 -4.81
N LEU A 53 -5.22 17.13 -3.54
CA LEU A 53 -6.17 17.76 -2.61
C LEU A 53 -6.82 19.04 -3.14
N PRO A 54 -6.10 20.01 -3.74
CA PRO A 54 -6.75 21.20 -4.28
C PRO A 54 -7.84 20.86 -5.28
N HIS A 55 -7.61 19.89 -6.16
CA HIS A 55 -8.54 19.46 -7.20
C HIS A 55 -9.72 18.67 -6.64
N LEU A 56 -9.51 17.85 -5.62
CA LEU A 56 -10.58 17.13 -4.92
C LEU A 56 -11.50 18.07 -4.14
N VAL A 57 -10.96 19.17 -3.59
CA VAL A 57 -11.73 20.11 -2.78
C VAL A 57 -12.47 21.14 -3.64
N GLU A 58 -11.90 21.51 -4.80
CA GLU A 58 -12.38 22.61 -5.64
C GLU A 58 -13.83 22.44 -6.12
N HIS A 59 -14.20 21.20 -6.53
CA HIS A 59 -15.55 20.95 -7.04
C HIS A 59 -16.64 20.78 -5.97
N GLY A 60 -16.27 20.53 -4.70
CA GLY A 60 -17.21 20.49 -3.56
C GLY A 60 -18.10 19.25 -3.44
N ASP A 61 -18.00 18.28 -4.37
CA ASP A 61 -18.85 17.07 -4.38
C ASP A 61 -18.31 15.93 -3.49
N GLY A 62 -17.18 16.16 -2.82
CA GLY A 62 -16.48 15.12 -2.07
C GLY A 62 -15.59 14.24 -2.95
N GLY A 63 -15.21 13.05 -2.45
CA GLY A 63 -14.33 12.16 -3.18
C GLY A 63 -13.83 10.99 -2.35
N ALA A 64 -12.87 10.25 -2.89
CA ALA A 64 -12.21 9.19 -2.13
C ALA A 64 -10.71 9.09 -2.44
N ILE A 65 -9.94 8.82 -1.38
CA ILE A 65 -8.52 8.50 -1.46
C ILE A 65 -8.34 7.07 -0.95
N VAL A 66 -7.70 6.23 -1.75
CA VAL A 66 -7.33 4.87 -1.35
C VAL A 66 -5.81 4.73 -1.45
N ILE A 67 -5.20 4.32 -0.35
CA ILE A 67 -3.77 4.14 -0.23
C ILE A 67 -3.45 2.65 -0.22
N THR A 68 -2.54 2.20 -1.07
CA THR A 68 -2.03 0.82 -1.05
C THR A 68 -0.97 0.68 0.03
N SER A 69 -1.37 0.11 1.17
CA SER A 69 -0.44 -0.33 2.19
C SER A 69 0.03 -1.78 1.90
N SER A 70 0.01 -2.64 2.88
CA SER A 70 0.36 -4.06 2.83
C SER A 70 -0.10 -4.72 4.13
N THR A 71 -0.15 -6.05 4.19
CA THR A 71 -0.18 -6.79 5.46
C THR A 71 1.00 -6.40 6.36
N ALA A 72 2.14 -6.02 5.79
CA ALA A 72 3.30 -5.45 6.49
C ALA A 72 3.03 -4.09 7.16
N GLY A 73 1.94 -3.41 6.85
CA GLY A 73 1.50 -2.19 7.54
C GLY A 73 0.63 -2.47 8.76
N LEU A 74 0.27 -3.73 9.02
CA LEU A 74 -0.54 -4.17 10.16
C LEU A 74 0.20 -5.16 11.05
N ASN A 75 1.12 -5.94 10.47
CA ASN A 75 1.82 -7.05 11.13
C ASN A 75 3.32 -6.96 10.89
N ALA A 76 4.11 -7.64 11.72
CA ALA A 76 5.53 -7.80 11.49
C ALA A 76 5.79 -8.72 10.29
N LEU A 77 6.62 -8.25 9.35
CA LEU A 77 6.99 -9.00 8.14
C LEU A 77 8.29 -9.80 8.32
N CYS A 78 9.20 -9.36 9.19
CA CYS A 78 10.51 -9.98 9.41
C CYS A 78 10.44 -11.00 10.55
N PRO A 79 10.34 -12.32 10.24
CA PRO A 79 10.12 -13.33 11.28
C PRO A 79 11.40 -13.72 12.04
N ARG A 80 12.59 -13.44 11.47
CA ARG A 80 13.88 -13.87 12.01
C ARG A 80 14.98 -12.86 11.73
N TYR A 81 16.04 -12.88 12.54
CA TYR A 81 17.20 -12.03 12.38
C TYR A 81 17.92 -12.28 11.03
N SER A 82 17.98 -13.51 10.54
CA SER A 82 18.64 -13.88 9.28
C SER A 82 18.06 -13.21 8.03
N VAL A 83 16.77 -12.86 8.07
CA VAL A 83 16.09 -12.20 6.93
C VAL A 83 15.95 -10.68 7.12
N ARG A 84 16.61 -10.13 8.13
CA ARG A 84 16.59 -8.69 8.40
C ARG A 84 17.37 -7.91 7.34
N SER A 85 16.77 -6.84 6.83
CA SER A 85 17.45 -5.89 5.96
C SER A 85 16.99 -4.45 6.23
N HIS A 86 17.77 -3.47 5.81
CA HIS A 86 17.40 -2.05 5.88
C HIS A 86 16.19 -1.76 4.99
N GLY A 87 16.14 -2.32 3.79
CA GLY A 87 15.01 -2.16 2.88
C GLY A 87 13.70 -2.68 3.47
N LEU A 88 13.69 -3.89 4.05
CA LEU A 88 12.49 -4.44 4.71
C LEU A 88 12.06 -3.61 5.93
N ALA A 89 13.02 -3.08 6.69
CA ALA A 89 12.72 -2.17 7.80
C ALA A 89 12.06 -0.88 7.30
N GLY A 90 12.59 -0.28 6.24
CA GLY A 90 12.02 0.90 5.59
C GLY A 90 10.64 0.63 5.01
N TYR A 91 10.48 -0.51 4.30
CA TYR A 91 9.20 -0.94 3.77
C TYR A 91 8.14 -1.04 4.87
N GLN A 92 8.44 -1.76 5.94
CA GLN A 92 7.52 -1.96 7.04
C GLN A 92 7.18 -0.65 7.77
N ALA A 93 8.19 0.18 8.04
CA ALA A 93 7.98 1.50 8.65
C ALA A 93 7.07 2.39 7.77
N ALA A 94 7.32 2.43 6.46
CA ALA A 94 6.52 3.18 5.51
C ALA A 94 5.07 2.68 5.42
N LYS A 95 4.86 1.36 5.34
CA LYS A 95 3.53 0.75 5.26
C LYS A 95 2.70 0.93 6.54
N HIS A 96 3.33 1.01 7.72
CA HIS A 96 2.68 1.47 8.96
C HIS A 96 2.45 2.99 8.93
N GLY A 97 3.41 3.77 8.44
CA GLY A 97 3.33 5.22 8.33
C GLY A 97 2.15 5.69 7.49
N VAL A 98 1.86 5.04 6.36
CA VAL A 98 0.70 5.39 5.51
C VAL A 98 -0.64 5.11 6.19
N VAL A 99 -0.70 4.19 7.15
CA VAL A 99 -1.90 4.03 8.01
C VAL A 99 -2.09 5.25 8.91
N GLY A 100 -0.99 5.82 9.40
CA GLY A 100 -1.01 7.10 10.12
C GLY A 100 -1.51 8.25 9.25
N LEU A 101 -1.00 8.37 8.03
CA LEU A 101 -1.46 9.36 7.03
C LEU A 101 -2.95 9.17 6.72
N MET A 102 -3.39 7.95 6.48
CA MET A 102 -4.79 7.63 6.22
C MET A 102 -5.69 8.15 7.35
N ARG A 103 -5.36 7.88 8.61
CA ARG A 103 -6.15 8.35 9.76
C ARG A 103 -6.19 9.86 9.87
N TYR A 104 -5.05 10.51 9.63
CA TYR A 104 -4.94 11.97 9.62
C TYR A 104 -5.88 12.58 8.56
N TYR A 105 -5.77 12.11 7.31
CA TYR A 105 -6.59 12.62 6.21
C TYR A 105 -8.07 12.25 6.34
N ALA A 106 -8.40 11.04 6.80
CA ALA A 106 -9.79 10.64 7.04
C ALA A 106 -10.49 11.57 8.04
N SER A 107 -9.78 12.02 9.07
CA SER A 107 -10.29 12.97 10.04
C SER A 107 -10.37 14.39 9.49
N SER A 108 -9.29 14.88 8.89
CA SER A 108 -9.18 16.29 8.45
C SER A 108 -10.03 16.62 7.22
N LEU A 109 -10.32 15.62 6.36
CA LEU A 109 -11.06 15.81 5.12
C LEU A 109 -12.55 15.42 5.22
N ALA A 110 -13.00 14.93 6.37
CA ALA A 110 -14.38 14.51 6.58
C ALA A 110 -15.39 15.65 6.32
N GLU A 111 -15.07 16.88 6.75
CA GLU A 111 -15.92 18.05 6.49
C GLU A 111 -16.09 18.41 5.02
N LYS A 112 -15.16 17.94 4.16
CA LYS A 112 -15.21 18.08 2.70
C LYS A 112 -15.86 16.88 2.01
N ASN A 113 -16.45 15.95 2.77
CA ASN A 113 -17.02 14.70 2.26
C ASN A 113 -16.00 13.86 1.45
N ILE A 114 -14.72 13.96 1.79
CA ILE A 114 -13.65 13.16 1.19
C ILE A 114 -13.30 12.02 2.13
N ARG A 115 -13.40 10.79 1.65
CA ARG A 115 -13.13 9.57 2.40
C ARG A 115 -11.70 9.09 2.14
N VAL A 116 -11.03 8.57 3.17
CA VAL A 116 -9.67 8.07 3.06
C VAL A 116 -9.55 6.72 3.72
N ASN A 117 -9.05 5.73 2.98
CA ASN A 117 -8.91 4.35 3.45
C ASN A 117 -7.60 3.74 2.96
N THR A 118 -7.16 2.66 3.59
CA THR A 118 -6.03 1.85 3.12
C THR A 118 -6.51 0.45 2.73
N VAL A 119 -5.93 -0.12 1.66
CA VAL A 119 -6.00 -1.55 1.35
C VAL A 119 -4.69 -2.23 1.75
N HIS A 120 -4.79 -3.45 2.25
CA HIS A 120 -3.65 -4.21 2.79
C HIS A 120 -3.55 -5.58 2.11
N PRO A 121 -2.92 -5.64 0.91
CA PRO A 121 -2.73 -6.89 0.20
C PRO A 121 -1.78 -7.83 0.92
N THR A 122 -1.97 -9.15 0.73
CA THR A 122 -0.94 -10.18 0.84
C THR A 122 -0.06 -10.19 -0.42
N GLY A 123 0.61 -11.29 -0.74
CA GLY A 123 1.32 -11.48 -2.00
C GLY A 123 0.37 -11.38 -3.19
N VAL A 124 0.65 -10.47 -4.11
CA VAL A 124 -0.12 -10.24 -5.35
C VAL A 124 0.70 -10.69 -6.55
N ALA A 125 0.11 -11.47 -7.45
CA ALA A 125 0.75 -11.97 -8.66
C ALA A 125 1.01 -10.83 -9.66
N THR A 126 2.14 -10.15 -9.48
CA THR A 126 2.56 -8.99 -10.27
C THR A 126 4.07 -9.07 -10.54
N PRO A 127 4.62 -8.33 -11.53
CA PRO A 127 6.05 -8.27 -11.76
C PRO A 127 6.88 -7.87 -10.53
N MET A 128 6.28 -7.19 -9.54
CA MET A 128 6.93 -6.83 -8.28
C MET A 128 7.36 -8.06 -7.46
N LEU A 129 6.57 -9.14 -7.49
CA LEU A 129 6.85 -10.39 -6.77
C LEU A 129 7.27 -11.54 -7.71
N MET A 130 6.87 -11.48 -8.98
CA MET A 130 7.15 -12.51 -9.98
C MET A 130 8.38 -12.12 -10.81
N ASN A 131 9.57 -12.26 -10.23
CA ASN A 131 10.85 -11.96 -10.89
C ASN A 131 11.96 -12.81 -10.31
N ASP A 132 13.04 -12.94 -11.06
CA ASP A 132 14.20 -13.80 -10.73
C ASP A 132 14.85 -13.42 -9.38
N TYR A 133 14.79 -12.15 -8.99
CA TYR A 133 15.34 -11.71 -7.73
C TYR A 133 14.54 -12.27 -6.54
N VAL A 134 13.22 -12.16 -6.57
CA VAL A 134 12.34 -12.68 -5.51
C VAL A 134 12.41 -14.19 -5.43
N GLU A 135 12.45 -14.88 -6.57
CA GLU A 135 12.64 -16.33 -6.62
C GLU A 135 13.97 -16.75 -5.98
N ARG A 136 15.06 -16.09 -6.35
CA ARG A 136 16.38 -16.33 -5.73
C ARG A 136 16.37 -16.05 -4.24
N TYR A 137 15.80 -14.91 -3.80
CA TYR A 137 15.73 -14.55 -2.39
C TYR A 137 15.03 -15.62 -1.54
N PHE A 138 13.87 -16.12 -1.97
CA PHE A 138 13.17 -17.18 -1.25
C PHE A 138 13.86 -18.54 -1.37
N GLY A 139 14.60 -18.80 -2.44
CA GLY A 139 15.46 -19.96 -2.56
C GLY A 139 16.60 -19.97 -1.52
N GLU A 140 17.18 -18.80 -1.25
CA GLU A 140 18.24 -18.61 -0.25
C GLU A 140 17.70 -18.48 1.18
N HIS A 141 16.43 -18.03 1.36
CA HIS A 141 15.78 -17.77 2.65
C HIS A 141 14.44 -18.51 2.78
N PRO A 142 14.41 -19.84 2.69
CA PRO A 142 13.16 -20.61 2.78
C PRO A 142 12.45 -20.45 4.13
N GLU A 143 13.17 -20.03 5.18
CA GLU A 143 12.61 -19.73 6.49
C GLU A 143 11.70 -18.50 6.52
N ALA A 144 11.71 -17.67 5.48
CA ALA A 144 10.81 -16.52 5.33
C ALA A 144 9.42 -16.93 4.81
N LEU A 145 9.34 -17.99 4.00
CA LEU A 145 8.09 -18.42 3.36
C LEU A 145 6.91 -18.68 4.33
N PRO A 146 7.10 -19.34 5.49
CA PRO A 146 5.99 -19.58 6.41
C PRO A 146 5.29 -18.30 6.87
N ALA A 147 6.00 -17.18 6.97
CA ALA A 147 5.42 -15.89 7.40
C ALA A 147 4.51 -15.26 6.33
N LEU A 148 4.60 -15.71 5.09
CA LEU A 148 3.85 -15.19 3.94
C LEU A 148 2.72 -16.11 3.50
N GLN A 149 2.53 -17.24 4.18
CA GLN A 149 1.54 -18.24 3.80
C GLN A 149 0.13 -17.79 4.19
N ASN A 150 -0.76 -17.73 3.22
CA ASN A 150 -2.16 -17.42 3.40
C ASN A 150 -2.92 -18.52 4.17
N LEU A 151 -4.05 -18.17 4.80
CA LEU A 151 -4.96 -19.16 5.39
C LEU A 151 -5.85 -19.82 4.32
N LEU A 152 -6.35 -19.03 3.38
CA LEU A 152 -7.04 -19.59 2.23
C LEU A 152 -6.04 -20.35 1.35
N PRO A 153 -6.46 -21.41 0.63
CA PRO A 153 -5.58 -22.25 -0.17
C PRO A 153 -5.18 -21.57 -1.50
N VAL A 154 -4.64 -20.38 -1.42
CA VAL A 154 -4.11 -19.59 -2.54
C VAL A 154 -2.71 -19.13 -2.18
N GLU A 155 -1.79 -19.25 -3.10
CA GLU A 155 -0.40 -18.81 -2.91
C GLU A 155 -0.27 -17.30 -3.01
N MET A 156 -0.81 -16.72 -4.07
CA MET A 156 -0.93 -15.28 -4.31
C MET A 156 -2.33 -14.95 -4.81
N ILE A 157 -2.78 -13.73 -4.60
CA ILE A 157 -4.05 -13.20 -5.13
C ILE A 157 -3.79 -12.43 -6.42
N ASP A 158 -4.82 -12.23 -7.22
CA ASP A 158 -4.72 -11.45 -8.46
C ASP A 158 -4.75 -9.93 -8.19
N ALA A 159 -4.09 -9.16 -9.05
CA ALA A 159 -4.14 -7.70 -8.98
C ALA A 159 -5.58 -7.15 -9.14
N ALA A 160 -6.44 -7.88 -9.87
CA ALA A 160 -7.85 -7.55 -10.02
C ALA A 160 -8.60 -7.56 -8.68
N ASP A 161 -8.27 -8.47 -7.75
CA ASP A 161 -8.92 -8.53 -6.42
C ASP A 161 -8.67 -7.26 -5.63
N ILE A 162 -7.47 -6.68 -5.75
CA ILE A 162 -7.15 -5.40 -5.13
C ILE A 162 -7.88 -4.25 -5.81
N SER A 163 -7.99 -4.29 -7.14
CA SER A 163 -8.73 -3.28 -7.91
C SER A 163 -10.21 -3.26 -7.53
N GLU A 164 -10.85 -4.42 -7.37
CA GLU A 164 -12.25 -4.52 -6.91
C GLU A 164 -12.44 -3.95 -5.49
N ALA A 165 -11.50 -4.19 -4.58
CA ALA A 165 -11.53 -3.59 -3.25
C ALA A 165 -11.41 -2.05 -3.31
N MET A 166 -10.57 -1.52 -4.20
CA MET A 166 -10.44 -0.08 -4.43
C MET A 166 -11.72 0.51 -5.05
N ILE A 167 -12.32 -0.17 -6.04
CA ILE A 167 -13.59 0.23 -6.66
C ILE A 167 -14.70 0.28 -5.59
N TYR A 168 -14.77 -0.72 -4.71
CA TYR A 168 -15.71 -0.74 -3.59
C TYR A 168 -15.52 0.48 -2.68
N LEU A 169 -14.27 0.79 -2.28
CA LEU A 169 -13.97 1.92 -1.41
C LEU A 169 -14.21 3.27 -2.09
N CYS A 170 -13.99 3.40 -3.39
CA CYS A 170 -14.24 4.62 -4.16
C CYS A 170 -15.73 4.81 -4.45
N GLY A 171 -16.44 3.73 -4.72
CA GLY A 171 -17.81 3.73 -5.24
C GLY A 171 -18.89 4.03 -4.20
N GLN A 172 -20.12 4.01 -4.70
CA GLN A 172 -21.32 4.26 -3.90
C GLN A 172 -21.54 3.23 -2.78
N SER A 173 -21.07 1.99 -2.97
CA SER A 173 -21.17 0.93 -1.95
C SER A 173 -20.31 1.23 -0.72
N GLY A 174 -19.21 1.97 -0.88
CA GLY A 174 -18.30 2.40 0.19
C GLY A 174 -18.57 3.80 0.73
N ARG A 175 -19.67 4.46 0.37
CA ARG A 175 -19.95 5.89 0.67
C ARG A 175 -19.89 6.30 2.14
N TYR A 176 -20.01 5.35 3.07
CA TYR A 176 -19.93 5.59 4.50
C TYR A 176 -18.69 4.95 5.15
N ILE A 177 -17.70 4.55 4.34
CA ILE A 177 -16.47 3.93 4.80
C ILE A 177 -15.33 4.91 4.69
N THR A 178 -14.76 5.31 5.82
CA THR A 178 -13.58 6.17 5.94
C THR A 178 -12.79 5.80 7.19
N GLY A 179 -11.46 5.95 7.13
CA GLY A 179 -10.56 5.71 8.27
C GLY A 179 -10.29 4.24 8.56
N ILE A 180 -10.59 3.32 7.63
CA ILE A 180 -10.37 1.90 7.84
C ILE A 180 -9.11 1.38 7.14
N CYS A 181 -8.56 0.31 7.72
CA CYS A 181 -7.62 -0.59 7.07
C CYS A 181 -8.42 -1.79 6.54
N LEU A 182 -8.43 -2.00 5.23
CA LEU A 182 -9.12 -3.12 4.58
C LEU A 182 -8.11 -4.19 4.16
N PRO A 183 -7.94 -5.30 4.92
CA PRO A 183 -7.12 -6.41 4.48
C PRO A 183 -7.76 -7.11 3.28
N VAL A 184 -6.95 -7.36 2.24
CA VAL A 184 -7.28 -8.24 1.11
C VAL A 184 -6.14 -9.25 1.06
N ASP A 185 -6.14 -10.15 2.04
CA ASP A 185 -4.94 -10.86 2.44
C ASP A 185 -5.11 -12.39 2.55
N ALA A 186 -6.22 -12.91 2.05
CA ALA A 186 -6.54 -14.33 2.13
C ALA A 186 -6.35 -14.93 3.55
N GLY A 187 -6.58 -14.09 4.58
CA GLY A 187 -6.51 -14.47 5.98
C GLY A 187 -5.10 -14.48 6.58
N LEU A 188 -4.08 -13.99 5.87
CA LEU A 188 -2.69 -13.95 6.37
C LEU A 188 -2.61 -13.22 7.72
N GLY A 189 -3.30 -12.09 7.88
CA GLY A 189 -3.22 -11.24 9.07
C GLY A 189 -3.82 -11.84 10.34
N VAL A 190 -4.64 -12.89 10.24
CA VAL A 190 -5.26 -13.58 11.38
C VAL A 190 -4.64 -14.96 11.66
N ARG A 191 -3.62 -15.32 10.91
CA ARG A 191 -2.86 -16.54 11.12
C ARG A 191 -2.06 -16.44 12.42
N LYS A 192 -2.20 -17.43 13.30
CA LYS A 192 -1.49 -17.56 14.60
C LYS A 192 -0.21 -18.36 14.45
#